data_91d1e19b14c7a886a95ffba383fbac44
#
_entry.id   91d1e19b14c7a886a95ffba383fbac44
#
_cell.length_a   1.000
_cell.length_b   1.000
_cell.length_c   1.000
_cell.angle_alpha   90.00
_cell.angle_beta   90.00
_cell.angle_gamma   90.00
#
_symmetry.space_group_name_H-M   'P 1'
#
loop_
_entity.id
_entity.type
_entity.pdbx_description
1 polymer ?
#
loop_
_entity_poly.entity_id
_entity_poly.type
_entity_poly.pdbx_seq_one_letter_code
_entity_poly.pdbx_strand_id
1 'polypeptide(L)'
;MKIVFGLQILIVVALWLYMFEILLPLNVEKLKVHNMKTVQSDFCIDDFWDSNLTWNTQTPRFTECFKNTAILFPSIVFVVTSVPWIIWIVTVPPKLILKSKPPVSWIYVWKMCLTCFLVVMSVLQIYLEVDKSIVLTWSSIFNFSLKLMTLLSTLALNMFERRKRVISSLVLSIFWPCYLFASIPDFVNSFQEIDQLDQWEILPLLACFITTFALIFVNALSDISGFELEADVPPKHLSSYISGLIFAWFDPIISNGYKNPLNQKDLPAAADSVDVKENVDNFIKHWKNYVMKHQVNFTDKNSERKRLKLWKPLLKSFGTKFLVATLFFVVNNISLYISPMILKLLINHIDPKYNEESWKGYLYAFLLLCAGIFSTLTFTHGMIHTMETSIRVRTALISAICRKSLKLAGSARQKYTSGEITNLVSVDTQRINDGLEYVGNLWGAPLQVVIGMWLVYREVGTAALIGSIGLLILVPLNLIGGKFVEKLETKQLAAKDSRLKLMSEILNGIKVLKLYAWELPFMKKINEIRGREIKFLKVNAWLWGILNFTFCMSPFLVTIGSFRYVVDASDIP
;
A
#
# COMPACT_ATOMS: atom_id res chain seq x y z
N MET A 1 -22.91 11.90 28.39
CA MET A 1 -22.37 11.24 27.17
C MET A 1 -21.85 9.83 27.44
N LYS A 2 -21.01 9.59 28.47
CA LYS A 2 -20.54 8.23 28.86
C LYS A 2 -21.69 7.28 29.27
N ILE A 3 -22.74 7.81 29.92
CA ILE A 3 -23.92 7.02 30.36
C ILE A 3 -24.80 6.61 29.16
N VAL A 4 -24.99 7.47 28.16
CA VAL A 4 -25.71 7.15 26.94
C VAL A 4 -24.97 6.13 26.07
N PHE A 5 -23.63 6.15 26.13
CA PHE A 5 -22.75 5.22 25.44
C PHE A 5 -22.77 3.83 26.11
N GLY A 6 -22.72 3.78 27.45
CA GLY A 6 -22.90 2.54 28.20
C GLY A 6 -24.29 1.93 27.98
N LEU A 7 -25.32 2.77 27.89
CA LEU A 7 -26.67 2.33 27.57
C LEU A 7 -26.81 1.78 26.15
N GLN A 8 -26.11 2.36 25.16
CA GLN A 8 -26.17 1.90 23.76
C GLN A 8 -25.37 0.61 23.53
N ILE A 9 -24.22 0.43 24.20
CA ILE A 9 -23.52 -0.87 24.23
C ILE A 9 -24.37 -1.89 24.99
N LEU A 10 -24.96 -1.50 26.12
CA LEU A 10 -25.88 -2.34 26.86
C LEU A 10 -27.14 -2.67 26.05
N ILE A 11 -27.68 -1.74 25.24
CA ILE A 11 -28.81 -1.99 24.33
C ILE A 11 -28.41 -2.94 23.20
N VAL A 12 -27.20 -2.81 22.60
CA VAL A 12 -26.73 -3.74 21.58
C VAL A 12 -26.45 -5.12 22.19
N VAL A 13 -25.82 -5.17 23.36
CA VAL A 13 -25.60 -6.42 24.10
C VAL A 13 -26.91 -6.97 24.66
N ALA A 14 -27.84 -6.13 25.16
CA ALA A 14 -29.16 -6.54 25.64
C ALA A 14 -30.08 -6.95 24.49
N LEU A 15 -30.04 -6.28 23.34
CA LEU A 15 -30.72 -6.73 22.12
C LEU A 15 -30.11 -8.05 21.61
N TRP A 16 -28.81 -8.25 21.75
CA TRP A 16 -28.16 -9.51 21.42
C TRP A 16 -28.56 -10.62 22.42
N LEU A 17 -28.53 -10.36 23.72
CA LEU A 17 -29.01 -11.28 24.76
C LEU A 17 -30.52 -11.52 24.62
N TYR A 18 -31.32 -10.48 24.36
CA TYR A 18 -32.76 -10.56 24.15
C TYR A 18 -33.11 -11.30 22.85
N MET A 19 -32.33 -11.11 21.78
CA MET A 19 -32.44 -11.91 20.56
C MET A 19 -32.04 -13.36 20.80
N PHE A 20 -31.01 -13.57 21.63
CA PHE A 20 -30.59 -14.91 22.04
C PHE A 20 -31.64 -15.58 22.94
N GLU A 21 -32.29 -14.82 23.84
CA GLU A 21 -33.42 -15.27 24.65
C GLU A 21 -34.73 -15.45 23.85
N ILE A 22 -34.97 -14.65 22.81
CA ILE A 22 -36.13 -14.80 21.92
C ILE A 22 -35.91 -15.92 20.89
N LEU A 23 -34.71 -16.09 20.37
CA LEU A 23 -34.43 -17.18 19.44
C LEU A 23 -34.32 -18.54 20.14
N LEU A 24 -33.90 -18.59 21.39
CA LEU A 24 -33.89 -19.83 22.18
C LEU A 24 -35.30 -20.35 22.56
N PRO A 25 -36.24 -19.54 23.09
CA PRO A 25 -37.54 -20.05 23.48
C PRO A 25 -38.57 -20.12 22.34
N LEU A 26 -38.45 -19.31 21.27
CA LEU A 26 -39.29 -19.45 20.09
C LEU A 26 -39.13 -20.81 19.41
N ASN A 27 -38.01 -21.49 19.67
CA ASN A 27 -37.70 -22.78 19.06
C ASN A 27 -38.16 -24.00 19.84
N VAL A 28 -38.55 -23.87 21.13
CA VAL A 28 -38.82 -25.06 21.94
C VAL A 28 -40.32 -25.30 22.22
N GLU A 29 -41.16 -24.27 22.29
CA GLU A 29 -42.58 -24.45 22.64
C GLU A 29 -43.61 -24.15 21.54
N LYS A 30 -43.33 -23.19 20.62
CA LYS A 30 -44.28 -22.88 19.54
C LYS A 30 -44.11 -23.69 18.27
N LEU A 31 -42.95 -24.34 18.06
CA LEU A 31 -42.68 -25.25 16.94
C LEU A 31 -43.20 -26.70 17.18
N LYS A 32 -43.83 -26.98 18.32
CA LYS A 32 -44.40 -28.30 18.64
C LYS A 32 -45.70 -28.60 17.90
N VAL A 33 -46.27 -27.71 17.08
CA VAL A 33 -47.62 -27.87 16.53
C VAL A 33 -47.69 -28.32 15.07
N HIS A 34 -46.64 -28.18 14.26
CA HIS A 34 -46.62 -28.78 12.91
C HIS A 34 -45.20 -29.14 12.49
N ASN A 35 -44.91 -30.45 12.42
CA ASN A 35 -43.67 -31.11 12.03
C ASN A 35 -42.45 -30.81 12.93
N MET A 36 -42.10 -31.81 13.76
CA MET A 36 -40.94 -31.78 14.67
C MET A 36 -39.67 -31.44 13.95
N LYS A 37 -39.20 -30.18 14.05
CA LYS A 37 -37.83 -29.80 13.75
C LYS A 37 -36.99 -30.10 15.00
N THR A 38 -36.19 -31.14 14.96
CA THR A 38 -35.27 -31.49 16.06
C THR A 38 -33.98 -30.65 15.89
N VAL A 39 -33.59 -29.95 16.95
CA VAL A 39 -32.23 -29.34 17.03
C VAL A 39 -31.30 -30.45 17.40
N GLN A 40 -30.35 -30.76 16.52
CA GLN A 40 -29.33 -31.79 16.77
C GLN A 40 -28.28 -31.26 17.74
N SER A 41 -27.82 -32.11 18.65
CA SER A 41 -26.88 -31.75 19.71
C SER A 41 -25.47 -31.38 19.18
N ASP A 42 -25.12 -31.84 17.99
CA ASP A 42 -23.85 -31.61 17.38
C ASP A 42 -23.79 -30.25 16.70
N PHE A 43 -22.63 -29.58 16.79
CA PHE A 43 -22.44 -28.23 16.22
C PHE A 43 -22.59 -28.23 14.70
N CYS A 44 -22.04 -29.25 14.03
CA CYS A 44 -22.17 -29.50 12.60
C CYS A 44 -22.64 -30.95 12.37
N ILE A 45 -23.40 -31.19 11.30
CA ILE A 45 -23.78 -32.54 10.86
C ILE A 45 -22.73 -33.10 9.91
N ASP A 46 -22.22 -32.23 9.02
CA ASP A 46 -21.27 -32.60 7.99
C ASP A 46 -19.82 -32.38 8.46
N ASP A 47 -18.88 -33.04 7.80
CA ASP A 47 -17.45 -32.79 7.99
C ASP A 47 -17.11 -31.32 7.72
N PHE A 48 -16.16 -30.77 8.49
CA PHE A 48 -15.74 -29.37 8.33
C PHE A 48 -15.23 -29.10 6.90
N TRP A 49 -14.50 -30.04 6.31
CA TRP A 49 -13.94 -29.91 4.97
C TRP A 49 -13.96 -31.24 4.23
N ASP A 50 -14.57 -31.27 3.05
CA ASP A 50 -14.49 -32.38 2.12
C ASP A 50 -13.80 -31.95 0.81
N SER A 51 -12.62 -32.50 0.54
CA SER A 51 -11.83 -32.17 -0.64
C SER A 51 -12.47 -32.70 -1.94
N ASN A 52 -13.26 -33.77 -1.87
CA ASN A 52 -13.95 -34.31 -3.04
C ASN A 52 -15.11 -33.43 -3.47
N LEU A 53 -15.81 -32.84 -2.51
CA LEU A 53 -16.90 -31.90 -2.77
C LEU A 53 -16.41 -30.51 -3.20
N THR A 54 -15.28 -30.06 -2.62
CA THR A 54 -14.81 -28.68 -2.78
C THR A 54 -13.79 -28.50 -3.88
N TRP A 55 -12.84 -29.46 -4.04
CA TRP A 55 -11.69 -29.28 -4.92
C TRP A 55 -11.65 -30.23 -6.11
N ASN A 56 -12.06 -31.49 -5.93
CA ASN A 56 -11.97 -32.52 -6.95
C ASN A 56 -13.31 -32.77 -7.69
N THR A 57 -14.04 -31.69 -7.99
CA THR A 57 -15.36 -31.76 -8.63
C THR A 57 -15.50 -30.68 -9.70
N GLN A 58 -16.33 -30.94 -10.71
CA GLN A 58 -16.65 -29.97 -11.77
C GLN A 58 -17.48 -28.78 -11.23
N THR A 59 -18.29 -29.04 -10.21
CA THR A 59 -19.12 -28.01 -9.55
C THR A 59 -18.70 -27.88 -8.10
N PRO A 60 -17.73 -27.01 -7.78
CA PRO A 60 -17.20 -26.86 -6.41
C PRO A 60 -18.28 -26.37 -5.46
N ARG A 61 -18.46 -27.07 -4.34
CA ARG A 61 -19.37 -26.70 -3.25
C ARG A 61 -18.64 -26.80 -1.92
N PHE A 62 -18.92 -25.87 -1.03
CA PHE A 62 -18.42 -25.95 0.34
C PHE A 62 -19.38 -26.77 1.19
N THR A 63 -18.85 -27.47 2.20
CA THR A 63 -19.66 -28.15 3.22
C THR A 63 -20.48 -27.12 4.00
N GLU A 64 -21.68 -27.47 4.46
CA GLU A 64 -22.52 -26.53 5.22
C GLU A 64 -21.85 -26.08 6.52
N CYS A 65 -21.05 -26.95 7.14
CA CYS A 65 -20.26 -26.58 8.31
C CYS A 65 -19.22 -25.49 7.99
N PHE A 66 -18.48 -25.61 6.89
CA PHE A 66 -17.49 -24.63 6.47
C PHE A 66 -18.12 -23.29 6.11
N LYS A 67 -19.26 -23.30 5.41
CA LYS A 67 -20.04 -22.08 5.09
C LYS A 67 -20.48 -21.35 6.36
N ASN A 68 -21.03 -22.07 7.32
CA ASN A 68 -21.61 -21.51 8.53
C ASN A 68 -20.54 -21.12 9.57
N THR A 69 -19.25 -21.36 9.33
CA THR A 69 -18.15 -21.06 10.26
C THR A 69 -17.02 -20.28 9.61
N ALA A 70 -16.25 -20.92 8.72
CA ALA A 70 -15.02 -20.33 8.16
C ALA A 70 -15.29 -19.15 7.21
N ILE A 71 -16.34 -19.22 6.39
CA ILE A 71 -16.71 -18.14 5.46
C ILE A 71 -17.16 -16.88 6.23
N LEU A 72 -17.61 -17.02 7.47
CA LEU A 72 -17.98 -15.90 8.34
C LEU A 72 -16.81 -15.13 8.94
N PHE A 73 -15.57 -15.57 8.71
CA PHE A 73 -14.37 -14.93 9.27
C PHE A 73 -14.34 -13.40 9.05
N PRO A 74 -14.68 -12.84 7.87
CA PRO A 74 -14.75 -11.38 7.69
C PRO A 74 -15.75 -10.71 8.65
N SER A 75 -16.89 -11.34 8.90
CA SER A 75 -17.91 -10.83 9.82
C SER A 75 -17.41 -10.84 11.27
N ILE A 76 -16.73 -11.90 11.69
CA ILE A 76 -16.13 -12.01 13.02
C ILE A 76 -15.06 -10.93 13.21
N VAL A 77 -14.14 -10.81 12.26
CA VAL A 77 -13.08 -9.80 12.29
C VAL A 77 -13.68 -8.39 12.33
N PHE A 78 -14.73 -8.14 11.57
CA PHE A 78 -15.42 -6.84 11.57
C PHE A 78 -15.99 -6.52 12.94
N VAL A 79 -16.75 -7.42 13.57
CA VAL A 79 -17.33 -7.19 14.90
C VAL A 79 -16.23 -6.94 15.92
N VAL A 80 -15.15 -7.73 15.91
CA VAL A 80 -14.01 -7.58 16.82
C VAL A 80 -13.27 -6.25 16.59
N THR A 81 -13.08 -5.81 15.34
CA THR A 81 -12.37 -4.57 15.02
C THR A 81 -13.24 -3.33 15.14
N SER A 82 -14.55 -3.44 14.98
CA SER A 82 -15.48 -2.31 15.10
C SER A 82 -15.51 -1.71 16.51
N VAL A 83 -15.37 -2.53 17.56
CA VAL A 83 -15.38 -2.09 18.97
C VAL A 83 -14.16 -1.21 19.29
N PRO A 84 -12.90 -1.62 19.07
CA PRO A 84 -11.74 -0.76 19.24
C PRO A 84 -11.79 0.50 18.38
N TRP A 85 -12.31 0.39 17.16
CA TRP A 85 -12.47 1.52 16.25
C TRP A 85 -13.45 2.57 16.79
N ILE A 86 -14.59 2.13 17.29
CA ILE A 86 -15.58 3.01 17.97
C ILE A 86 -14.95 3.67 19.20
N ILE A 87 -14.23 2.92 20.03
CA ILE A 87 -13.52 3.44 21.20
C ILE A 87 -12.51 4.51 20.77
N TRP A 88 -11.73 4.23 19.74
CA TRP A 88 -10.74 5.17 19.20
C TRP A 88 -11.41 6.45 18.68
N ILE A 89 -12.48 6.33 17.88
CA ILE A 89 -13.23 7.49 17.37
C ILE A 89 -13.82 8.32 18.52
N VAL A 90 -14.25 7.69 19.61
CA VAL A 90 -14.83 8.40 20.76
C VAL A 90 -13.77 9.10 21.58
N THR A 91 -12.60 8.49 21.77
CA THR A 91 -11.50 9.03 22.60
C THR A 91 -10.69 10.10 21.91
N VAL A 92 -10.50 9.98 20.59
CA VAL A 92 -9.76 10.98 19.82
C VAL A 92 -10.65 12.21 19.60
N PRO A 93 -10.18 13.44 19.93
CA PRO A 93 -10.94 14.64 19.64
C PRO A 93 -11.15 14.74 18.12
N PRO A 94 -12.33 15.21 17.67
CA PRO A 94 -12.57 15.41 16.26
C PRO A 94 -11.48 16.32 15.69
N LYS A 95 -10.82 15.91 14.62
CA LYS A 95 -9.89 16.81 13.93
C LYS A 95 -10.67 18.06 13.54
N LEU A 96 -10.16 19.22 13.91
CA LEU A 96 -10.79 20.54 13.73
C LEU A 96 -10.95 20.99 12.24
N ILE A 97 -10.89 20.06 11.30
CA ILE A 97 -10.99 20.30 9.87
C ILE A 97 -12.39 20.77 9.44
N LEU A 98 -13.40 20.49 10.27
CA LEU A 98 -14.81 20.71 9.94
C LEU A 98 -15.47 21.59 11.02
N LYS A 99 -15.88 22.81 10.66
CA LYS A 99 -16.41 23.84 11.60
C LYS A 99 -17.85 23.61 12.02
N SER A 100 -18.70 23.05 11.16
CA SER A 100 -20.15 22.95 11.40
C SER A 100 -20.61 21.52 11.67
N LYS A 101 -21.83 21.36 12.24
CA LYS A 101 -22.49 20.05 12.28
C LYS A 101 -22.76 19.58 10.85
N PRO A 102 -22.46 18.33 10.52
CA PRO A 102 -22.68 17.85 9.16
C PRO A 102 -24.16 17.88 8.80
N PRO A 103 -24.57 18.57 7.73
CA PRO A 103 -25.89 18.41 7.17
C PRO A 103 -26.10 16.96 6.67
N VAL A 104 -27.33 16.58 6.45
CA VAL A 104 -27.63 15.25 5.90
C VAL A 104 -27.14 15.22 4.46
N SER A 105 -26.14 14.39 4.19
CA SER A 105 -25.60 14.17 2.85
C SER A 105 -26.37 13.09 2.11
N TRP A 106 -26.51 13.23 0.79
CA TRP A 106 -27.10 12.18 -0.06
C TRP A 106 -26.36 10.85 0.05
N ILE A 107 -25.02 10.88 0.11
CA ILE A 107 -24.17 9.69 0.26
C ILE A 107 -24.50 8.96 1.58
N TYR A 108 -24.64 9.72 2.67
CA TYR A 108 -25.03 9.14 3.97
C TYR A 108 -26.42 8.50 3.94
N VAL A 109 -27.39 9.18 3.31
CA VAL A 109 -28.74 8.64 3.15
C VAL A 109 -28.70 7.31 2.38
N TRP A 110 -27.97 7.27 1.26
CA TRP A 110 -27.82 6.03 0.49
C TRP A 110 -27.14 4.92 1.28
N LYS A 111 -26.08 5.22 2.04
CA LYS A 111 -25.43 4.24 2.93
C LYS A 111 -26.42 3.65 3.92
N MET A 112 -27.24 4.49 4.56
CA MET A 112 -28.24 4.05 5.53
C MET A 112 -29.38 3.27 4.89
N CYS A 113 -29.92 3.75 3.78
CA CYS A 113 -31.01 3.07 3.07
C CYS A 113 -30.60 1.68 2.55
N LEU A 114 -29.42 1.58 1.91
CA LEU A 114 -28.91 0.31 1.40
C LEU A 114 -28.60 -0.68 2.53
N THR A 115 -28.02 -0.22 3.64
CA THR A 115 -27.78 -1.09 4.81
C THR A 115 -29.07 -1.54 5.46
N CYS A 116 -30.06 -0.67 5.61
CA CYS A 116 -31.40 -1.06 6.12
C CYS A 116 -32.07 -2.06 5.18
N PHE A 117 -32.02 -1.83 3.88
CA PHE A 117 -32.55 -2.76 2.88
C PHE A 117 -31.86 -4.13 2.97
N LEU A 118 -30.52 -4.15 3.12
CA LEU A 118 -29.77 -5.38 3.30
C LEU A 118 -30.17 -6.14 4.57
N VAL A 119 -30.45 -5.44 5.68
CA VAL A 119 -30.97 -6.05 6.91
C VAL A 119 -32.30 -6.73 6.65
N VAL A 120 -33.26 -6.03 6.00
CA VAL A 120 -34.59 -6.58 5.69
C VAL A 120 -34.47 -7.82 4.79
N MET A 121 -33.65 -7.75 3.73
CA MET A 121 -33.46 -8.89 2.82
C MET A 121 -32.74 -10.06 3.48
N SER A 122 -31.78 -9.80 4.38
CA SER A 122 -31.14 -10.86 5.16
C SER A 122 -32.10 -11.53 6.14
N VAL A 123 -33.00 -10.80 6.78
CA VAL A 123 -34.04 -11.37 7.64
C VAL A 123 -35.00 -12.22 6.83
N LEU A 124 -35.41 -11.76 5.64
CA LEU A 124 -36.25 -12.54 4.73
C LEU A 124 -35.55 -13.84 4.28
N GLN A 125 -34.26 -13.76 3.92
CA GLN A 125 -33.48 -14.94 3.57
C GLN A 125 -33.43 -15.95 4.72
N ILE A 126 -33.14 -15.48 5.94
CA ILE A 126 -33.15 -16.32 7.14
C ILE A 126 -34.53 -16.99 7.36
N TYR A 127 -35.59 -16.23 7.18
CA TYR A 127 -36.95 -16.78 7.31
C TYR A 127 -37.21 -17.91 6.32
N LEU A 128 -36.86 -17.73 5.05
CA LEU A 128 -37.05 -18.74 4.00
C LEU A 128 -36.17 -19.99 4.24
N GLU A 129 -34.92 -19.81 4.68
CA GLU A 129 -34.03 -20.93 5.00
C GLU A 129 -34.53 -21.74 6.22
N VAL A 130 -35.06 -21.06 7.25
CA VAL A 130 -35.65 -21.69 8.44
C VAL A 130 -36.92 -22.44 8.08
N ASP A 131 -37.74 -21.92 7.17
CA ASP A 131 -38.99 -22.59 6.74
C ASP A 131 -38.71 -23.89 5.97
N LYS A 132 -37.66 -23.90 5.13
CA LYS A 132 -37.25 -25.08 4.36
C LYS A 132 -36.50 -26.14 5.16
N SER A 133 -35.69 -25.74 6.14
CA SER A 133 -34.82 -26.66 6.86
C SER A 133 -35.63 -27.63 7.72
N ILE A 134 -35.42 -28.93 7.49
CA ILE A 134 -36.02 -30.00 8.31
C ILE A 134 -35.33 -30.07 9.67
N VAL A 135 -34.03 -29.80 9.72
CA VAL A 135 -33.20 -29.81 10.94
C VAL A 135 -32.42 -28.51 11.03
N LEU A 136 -32.53 -27.81 12.14
CA LEU A 136 -31.72 -26.62 12.40
C LEU A 136 -30.48 -27.02 13.20
N THR A 137 -29.31 -26.67 12.67
CA THR A 137 -28.00 -26.93 13.34
C THR A 137 -27.58 -25.70 14.15
N TRP A 138 -26.75 -25.91 15.17
CA TRP A 138 -26.16 -24.81 15.93
C TRP A 138 -25.27 -23.91 15.06
N SER A 139 -24.61 -24.47 14.05
CA SER A 139 -23.81 -23.72 13.07
C SER A 139 -24.68 -22.75 12.25
N SER A 140 -25.89 -23.15 11.83
CA SER A 140 -26.82 -22.27 11.12
C SER A 140 -27.34 -21.12 12.00
N ILE A 141 -27.68 -21.43 13.26
CA ILE A 141 -28.11 -20.40 14.24
C ILE A 141 -26.95 -19.39 14.48
N PHE A 142 -25.72 -19.88 14.58
CA PHE A 142 -24.55 -19.03 14.73
C PHE A 142 -24.33 -18.11 13.51
N ASN A 143 -24.44 -18.65 12.29
CA ASN A 143 -24.37 -17.88 11.05
C ASN A 143 -25.42 -16.75 11.02
N PHE A 144 -26.69 -17.07 11.30
CA PHE A 144 -27.78 -16.10 11.27
C PHE A 144 -27.60 -14.99 12.31
N SER A 145 -27.26 -15.37 13.54
CA SER A 145 -27.03 -14.39 14.61
C SER A 145 -25.84 -13.48 14.32
N LEU A 146 -24.77 -14.03 13.79
CA LEU A 146 -23.58 -13.26 13.42
C LEU A 146 -23.83 -12.33 12.23
N LYS A 147 -24.50 -12.79 11.15
CA LYS A 147 -24.90 -11.95 10.01
C LYS A 147 -25.73 -10.75 10.48
N LEU A 148 -26.74 -10.98 11.30
CA LEU A 148 -27.60 -9.90 11.80
C LEU A 148 -26.82 -8.93 12.70
N MET A 149 -25.99 -9.46 13.61
CA MET A 149 -25.15 -8.65 14.49
C MET A 149 -24.16 -7.77 13.69
N THR A 150 -23.54 -8.29 12.63
CA THR A 150 -22.64 -7.51 11.77
C THR A 150 -23.38 -6.39 11.06
N LEU A 151 -24.57 -6.63 10.51
CA LEU A 151 -25.35 -5.62 9.81
C LEU A 151 -25.84 -4.52 10.76
N LEU A 152 -26.28 -4.87 11.96
CA LEU A 152 -26.63 -3.88 12.99
C LEU A 152 -25.42 -3.07 13.44
N SER A 153 -24.25 -3.71 13.55
CA SER A 153 -22.99 -3.02 13.87
C SER A 153 -22.58 -2.05 12.78
N THR A 154 -22.79 -2.37 11.48
CA THR A 154 -22.52 -1.45 10.38
C THR A 154 -23.42 -0.22 10.42
N LEU A 155 -24.70 -0.38 10.74
CA LEU A 155 -25.64 0.74 10.93
C LEU A 155 -25.19 1.65 12.07
N ALA A 156 -24.87 1.06 13.23
CA ALA A 156 -24.38 1.79 14.39
C ALA A 156 -23.08 2.55 14.06
N LEU A 157 -22.14 1.90 13.38
CA LEU A 157 -20.86 2.50 13.01
C LEU A 157 -21.05 3.70 12.06
N ASN A 158 -21.90 3.57 11.02
CA ASN A 158 -22.24 4.67 10.11
C ASN A 158 -22.80 5.88 10.87
N MET A 159 -23.68 5.66 11.85
CA MET A 159 -24.24 6.73 12.69
C MET A 159 -23.16 7.39 13.57
N PHE A 160 -22.27 6.61 14.18
CA PHE A 160 -21.19 7.14 15.03
C PHE A 160 -20.18 7.92 14.23
N GLU A 161 -19.73 7.40 13.11
CA GLU A 161 -18.77 8.06 12.23
C GLU A 161 -19.29 9.41 11.74
N ARG A 162 -20.57 9.47 11.35
CA ARG A 162 -21.20 10.73 10.95
C ARG A 162 -21.24 11.73 12.09
N ARG A 163 -21.62 11.32 13.31
CA ARG A 163 -21.61 12.20 14.49
C ARG A 163 -20.22 12.75 14.82
N LYS A 164 -19.18 11.98 14.56
CA LYS A 164 -17.78 12.34 14.82
C LYS A 164 -17.08 12.99 13.61
N ARG A 165 -17.81 13.27 12.53
CA ARG A 165 -17.29 13.91 11.31
C ARG A 165 -16.18 13.11 10.64
N VAL A 166 -16.28 11.80 10.64
CA VAL A 166 -15.39 10.92 9.88
C VAL A 166 -15.87 10.92 8.43
N ILE A 167 -15.01 11.32 7.51
CA ILE A 167 -15.33 11.46 6.08
C ILE A 167 -15.46 10.10 5.41
N SER A 168 -14.65 9.14 5.82
CA SER A 168 -14.66 7.78 5.27
C SER A 168 -14.19 6.79 6.33
N SER A 169 -14.76 5.59 6.31
CA SER A 169 -14.45 4.52 7.25
C SER A 169 -13.48 3.52 6.63
N LEU A 170 -12.31 3.33 7.27
CA LEU A 170 -11.37 2.27 6.89
C LEU A 170 -11.99 0.88 7.11
N VAL A 171 -12.65 0.71 8.25
CA VAL A 171 -13.22 -0.58 8.67
C VAL A 171 -14.31 -1.02 7.70
N LEU A 172 -15.24 -0.11 7.33
CA LEU A 172 -16.29 -0.40 6.36
C LEU A 172 -15.74 -0.59 4.93
N SER A 173 -14.71 0.17 4.56
CA SER A 173 -14.10 0.06 3.23
C SER A 173 -13.40 -1.29 3.00
N ILE A 174 -12.92 -1.93 4.07
CA ILE A 174 -12.34 -3.29 4.01
C ILE A 174 -13.44 -4.35 4.16
N PHE A 175 -14.39 -4.11 5.06
CA PHE A 175 -15.46 -5.08 5.39
C PHE A 175 -16.32 -5.43 4.17
N TRP A 176 -16.84 -4.44 3.45
CA TRP A 176 -17.79 -4.70 2.36
C TRP A 176 -17.20 -5.54 1.21
N PRO A 177 -15.96 -5.31 0.71
CA PRO A 177 -15.34 -6.21 -0.26
C PRO A 177 -15.15 -7.64 0.29
N CYS A 178 -14.70 -7.77 1.55
CA CYS A 178 -14.52 -9.09 2.15
C CYS A 178 -15.87 -9.82 2.35
N TYR A 179 -16.92 -9.09 2.73
CA TYR A 179 -18.27 -9.64 2.89
C TYR A 179 -18.87 -10.06 1.54
N LEU A 180 -18.66 -9.26 0.48
CA LEU A 180 -19.05 -9.64 -0.89
C LEU A 180 -18.34 -10.93 -1.31
N PHE A 181 -17.02 -11.01 -1.10
CA PHE A 181 -16.25 -12.21 -1.43
C PHE A 181 -16.74 -13.44 -0.67
N ALA A 182 -17.08 -13.29 0.60
CA ALA A 182 -17.67 -14.35 1.42
C ALA A 182 -19.07 -14.78 0.95
N SER A 183 -19.83 -13.92 0.28
CA SER A 183 -21.16 -14.24 -0.25
C SER A 183 -21.15 -14.89 -1.65
N ILE A 184 -20.00 -14.89 -2.35
CA ILE A 184 -19.89 -15.50 -3.69
C ILE A 184 -20.25 -16.99 -3.71
N PRO A 185 -19.80 -17.84 -2.78
CA PRO A 185 -20.15 -19.25 -2.78
C PRO A 185 -21.65 -19.52 -2.70
N ASP A 186 -22.34 -18.78 -1.82
CA ASP A 186 -23.80 -18.90 -1.69
C ASP A 186 -24.51 -18.50 -2.99
N PHE A 187 -24.04 -17.42 -3.61
CA PHE A 187 -24.56 -16.92 -4.88
C PHE A 187 -24.36 -17.94 -6.01
N VAL A 188 -23.15 -18.51 -6.16
CA VAL A 188 -22.81 -19.48 -7.22
C VAL A 188 -23.62 -20.76 -7.06
N ASN A 189 -23.75 -21.28 -5.83
CA ASN A 189 -24.52 -22.49 -5.56
C ASN A 189 -26.01 -22.30 -5.91
N SER A 190 -26.61 -21.19 -5.50
CA SER A 190 -28.00 -20.88 -5.83
C SER A 190 -28.22 -20.66 -7.33
N PHE A 191 -27.22 -20.17 -8.03
CA PHE A 191 -27.29 -20.01 -9.49
C PHE A 191 -27.23 -21.37 -10.21
N GLN A 192 -26.51 -22.35 -9.68
CA GLN A 192 -26.45 -23.72 -10.22
C GLN A 192 -27.74 -24.51 -9.97
N GLU A 193 -28.47 -24.17 -8.92
CA GLU A 193 -29.73 -24.81 -8.55
C GLU A 193 -30.97 -24.04 -9.05
N ILE A 194 -30.81 -23.09 -9.98
CA ILE A 194 -31.86 -22.16 -10.43
C ILE A 194 -33.10 -22.89 -10.98
N ASP A 195 -32.89 -24.06 -11.60
CA ASP A 195 -33.97 -24.90 -12.17
C ASP A 195 -34.81 -25.63 -11.09
N GLN A 196 -34.30 -25.69 -9.84
CA GLN A 196 -34.91 -26.38 -8.71
C GLN A 196 -35.43 -25.43 -7.64
N LEU A 197 -35.03 -24.14 -7.68
CA LEU A 197 -35.38 -23.13 -6.69
C LEU A 197 -36.56 -22.27 -7.16
N ASP A 198 -37.51 -22.00 -6.25
CA ASP A 198 -38.57 -21.05 -6.52
C ASP A 198 -38.05 -19.62 -6.67
N GLN A 199 -38.66 -18.83 -7.55
CA GLN A 199 -38.27 -17.43 -7.81
C GLN A 199 -38.21 -16.57 -6.52
N TRP A 200 -39.01 -16.88 -5.52
CA TRP A 200 -39.06 -16.18 -4.24
C TRP A 200 -37.83 -16.38 -3.36
N GLU A 201 -37.03 -17.38 -3.61
CA GLU A 201 -35.81 -17.74 -2.86
C GLU A 201 -34.56 -17.12 -3.46
N ILE A 202 -34.54 -17.05 -4.76
CA ILE A 202 -33.40 -16.45 -5.49
C ILE A 202 -33.41 -14.93 -5.33
N LEU A 203 -34.58 -14.31 -5.27
CA LEU A 203 -34.75 -12.86 -5.21
C LEU A 203 -34.04 -12.20 -4.01
N PRO A 204 -34.20 -12.65 -2.74
CA PRO A 204 -33.50 -12.05 -1.60
C PRO A 204 -31.97 -12.19 -1.71
N LEU A 205 -31.49 -13.33 -2.18
CA LEU A 205 -30.05 -13.59 -2.32
C LEU A 205 -29.41 -12.69 -3.40
N LEU A 206 -30.06 -12.60 -4.56
CA LEU A 206 -29.63 -11.68 -5.62
C LEU A 206 -29.69 -10.22 -5.13
N ALA A 207 -30.74 -9.84 -4.43
CA ALA A 207 -30.88 -8.50 -3.84
C ALA A 207 -29.76 -8.21 -2.82
N CYS A 208 -29.42 -9.15 -1.95
CA CYS A 208 -28.30 -9.02 -1.00
C CYS A 208 -26.96 -8.85 -1.72
N PHE A 209 -26.72 -9.63 -2.77
CA PHE A 209 -25.49 -9.53 -3.55
C PHE A 209 -25.34 -8.18 -4.24
N ILE A 210 -26.39 -7.73 -4.95
CA ILE A 210 -26.41 -6.43 -5.65
C ILE A 210 -26.28 -5.26 -4.65
N THR A 211 -26.98 -5.30 -3.53
CA THR A 211 -26.89 -4.24 -2.52
C THR A 211 -25.54 -4.18 -1.84
N THR A 212 -24.90 -5.32 -1.58
CA THR A 212 -23.52 -5.36 -1.05
C THR A 212 -22.55 -4.77 -2.04
N PHE A 213 -22.70 -5.10 -3.32
CA PHE A 213 -21.89 -4.51 -4.39
C PHE A 213 -22.09 -2.97 -4.47
N ALA A 214 -23.33 -2.50 -4.42
CA ALA A 214 -23.63 -1.06 -4.37
C ALA A 214 -23.04 -0.37 -3.14
N LEU A 215 -23.04 -1.03 -1.97
CA LEU A 215 -22.43 -0.51 -0.75
C LEU A 215 -20.92 -0.34 -0.86
N ILE A 216 -20.21 -1.18 -1.61
CA ILE A 216 -18.78 -1.00 -1.89
C ILE A 216 -18.56 0.33 -2.60
N PHE A 217 -19.32 0.62 -3.67
CA PHE A 217 -19.20 1.88 -4.42
C PHE A 217 -19.57 3.10 -3.58
N VAL A 218 -20.66 3.04 -2.84
CA VAL A 218 -21.11 4.17 -2.01
C VAL A 218 -20.13 4.43 -0.86
N ASN A 219 -19.49 3.41 -0.30
CA ASN A 219 -18.42 3.57 0.71
C ASN A 219 -17.08 4.01 0.10
N ALA A 220 -16.86 3.76 -1.19
CA ALA A 220 -15.71 4.29 -1.92
C ALA A 220 -15.78 5.82 -2.10
N LEU A 221 -16.97 6.42 -2.04
CA LEU A 221 -17.15 7.85 -2.15
C LEU A 221 -16.86 8.55 -0.82
N SER A 222 -16.19 9.70 -0.88
CA SER A 222 -15.96 10.56 0.29
C SER A 222 -17.21 11.36 0.61
N ASP A 223 -17.63 11.33 1.87
CA ASP A 223 -18.83 12.03 2.34
C ASP A 223 -18.46 13.46 2.82
N ILE A 224 -18.12 14.33 1.88
CA ILE A 224 -17.72 15.72 2.13
C ILE A 224 -18.88 16.70 1.96
N SER A 225 -19.95 16.29 1.27
CA SER A 225 -21.05 17.17 0.90
C SER A 225 -21.68 17.84 2.12
N GLY A 226 -21.73 19.18 2.10
CA GLY A 226 -22.34 20.01 3.14
C GLY A 226 -21.44 20.31 4.36
N PHE A 227 -20.15 19.94 4.34
CA PHE A 227 -19.21 20.41 5.34
C PHE A 227 -18.59 21.77 4.94
N GLU A 228 -18.55 22.72 5.85
CA GLU A 228 -17.73 23.92 5.71
C GLU A 228 -16.27 23.51 5.97
N LEU A 229 -15.47 23.56 4.93
CA LEU A 229 -14.04 23.26 5.01
C LEU A 229 -13.30 24.47 5.55
N GLU A 230 -12.33 24.24 6.41
CA GLU A 230 -11.33 25.26 6.72
C GLU A 230 -10.49 25.52 5.47
N ALA A 231 -10.15 26.79 5.21
CA ALA A 231 -9.27 27.11 4.08
C ALA A 231 -7.98 26.29 4.17
N ASP A 232 -7.51 25.77 3.04
CA ASP A 232 -6.23 25.06 2.90
C ASP A 232 -6.15 23.63 3.45
N VAL A 233 -7.26 22.85 3.45
CA VAL A 233 -7.19 21.42 3.80
C VAL A 233 -6.62 20.62 2.61
N PRO A 234 -5.60 19.78 2.85
CA PRO A 234 -5.04 18.94 1.80
C PRO A 234 -6.07 17.96 1.21
N PRO A 235 -6.15 17.79 -0.11
CA PRO A 235 -7.12 16.86 -0.76
C PRO A 235 -7.02 15.41 -0.27
N LYS A 236 -5.82 14.97 0.11
CA LYS A 236 -5.57 13.64 0.69
C LYS A 236 -6.41 13.38 1.94
N HIS A 237 -6.66 14.41 2.77
CA HIS A 237 -7.47 14.27 4.00
C HIS A 237 -8.97 14.28 3.74
N LEU A 238 -9.37 14.79 2.57
CA LEU A 238 -10.76 14.84 2.13
C LEU A 238 -11.15 13.61 1.29
N SER A 239 -10.19 12.79 0.90
CA SER A 239 -10.42 11.61 0.09
C SER A 239 -10.95 10.42 0.90
N SER A 240 -11.70 9.54 0.26
CA SER A 240 -12.06 8.24 0.83
C SER A 240 -10.82 7.34 0.95
N TYR A 241 -10.89 6.28 1.79
CA TYR A 241 -9.79 5.33 1.90
C TYR A 241 -9.47 4.61 0.58
N ILE A 242 -10.48 4.27 -0.21
CA ILE A 242 -10.28 3.64 -1.53
C ILE A 242 -9.62 4.63 -2.48
N SER A 243 -10.08 5.88 -2.53
CA SER A 243 -9.43 6.95 -3.31
C SER A 243 -7.99 7.19 -2.83
N GLY A 244 -7.74 7.11 -1.52
CA GLY A 244 -6.39 7.16 -0.95
C GLY A 244 -5.51 5.97 -1.36
N LEU A 245 -6.08 4.77 -1.45
CA LEU A 245 -5.39 3.54 -1.82
C LEU A 245 -4.93 3.56 -3.28
N ILE A 246 -5.81 4.00 -4.20
CA ILE A 246 -5.55 4.06 -5.66
C ILE A 246 -5.08 5.45 -6.13
N PHE A 247 -4.87 6.40 -5.21
CA PHE A 247 -4.45 7.78 -5.47
C PHE A 247 -5.39 8.62 -6.35
N ALA A 248 -6.66 8.23 -6.51
CA ALA A 248 -7.64 8.95 -7.32
C ALA A 248 -7.89 10.40 -6.83
N TRP A 249 -7.56 10.72 -5.58
CA TRP A 249 -7.60 12.11 -5.06
C TRP A 249 -6.65 13.06 -5.79
N PHE A 250 -5.64 12.53 -6.50
CA PHE A 250 -4.66 13.33 -7.23
C PHE A 250 -5.09 13.61 -8.68
N ASP A 251 -6.04 12.85 -9.23
CA ASP A 251 -6.51 12.97 -10.62
C ASP A 251 -6.98 14.38 -11.02
N PRO A 252 -7.68 15.15 -10.16
CA PRO A 252 -8.06 16.52 -10.49
C PRO A 252 -6.88 17.45 -10.75
N ILE A 253 -5.77 17.24 -10.02
CA ILE A 253 -4.54 18.03 -10.17
C ILE A 253 -3.85 17.67 -11.50
N ILE A 254 -3.78 16.37 -11.83
CA ILE A 254 -3.24 15.88 -13.10
C ILE A 254 -4.08 16.42 -14.27
N SER A 255 -5.40 16.32 -14.18
CA SER A 255 -6.32 16.80 -15.23
C SER A 255 -6.20 18.30 -15.45
N ASN A 256 -6.05 19.08 -14.38
CA ASN A 256 -5.82 20.53 -14.50
C ASN A 256 -4.46 20.82 -15.13
N GLY A 257 -3.40 20.12 -14.71
CA GLY A 257 -2.06 20.28 -15.28
C GLY A 257 -1.94 19.86 -16.76
N TYR A 258 -2.79 18.91 -17.20
CA TYR A 258 -2.88 18.55 -18.61
C TYR A 258 -3.51 19.67 -19.45
N LYS A 259 -4.51 20.38 -18.91
CA LYS A 259 -5.21 21.46 -19.62
C LYS A 259 -4.46 22.79 -19.57
N ASN A 260 -3.86 23.11 -18.44
CA ASN A 260 -3.21 24.40 -18.18
C ASN A 260 -1.87 24.19 -17.46
N PRO A 261 -0.85 25.03 -17.71
CA PRO A 261 0.38 25.03 -16.92
C PRO A 261 0.07 25.28 -15.43
N LEU A 262 0.52 24.40 -14.54
CA LEU A 262 0.30 24.53 -13.11
C LEU A 262 1.13 25.68 -12.53
N ASN A 263 0.50 26.59 -11.83
CA ASN A 263 1.12 27.63 -11.04
C ASN A 263 1.14 27.24 -9.55
N GLN A 264 1.94 27.92 -8.75
CA GLN A 264 2.04 27.64 -7.31
C GLN A 264 0.68 27.79 -6.58
N LYS A 265 -0.23 28.63 -7.09
CA LYS A 265 -1.57 28.84 -6.53
C LYS A 265 -2.53 27.66 -6.82
N ASP A 266 -2.24 26.88 -7.84
CA ASP A 266 -3.05 25.72 -8.25
C ASP A 266 -2.70 24.46 -7.46
N LEU A 267 -1.60 24.52 -6.71
CA LEU A 267 -1.16 23.42 -5.86
C LEU A 267 -1.90 23.47 -4.52
N PRO A 268 -2.46 22.34 -4.07
CA PRO A 268 -3.12 22.26 -2.78
C PRO A 268 -2.13 22.44 -1.63
N ALA A 269 -2.66 22.76 -0.45
CA ALA A 269 -1.87 22.79 0.78
C ALA A 269 -1.12 21.47 1.03
N ALA A 270 0.07 21.56 1.58
CA ALA A 270 0.86 20.39 1.94
C ALA A 270 0.16 19.60 3.06
N ALA A 271 0.27 18.29 3.01
CA ALA A 271 -0.31 17.43 4.05
C ALA A 271 0.31 17.75 5.43
N ASP A 272 -0.50 17.74 6.51
CA ASP A 272 -0.04 17.95 7.90
C ASP A 272 1.13 17.04 8.29
N SER A 273 1.19 15.88 7.66
CA SER A 273 2.29 14.93 7.84
C SER A 273 3.66 15.52 7.49
N VAL A 274 3.70 16.57 6.66
CA VAL A 274 4.91 17.27 6.21
C VAL A 274 5.09 18.60 6.97
N ASP A 275 4.32 18.83 8.05
CA ASP A 275 4.49 20.05 8.86
C ASP A 275 5.97 20.20 9.28
N VAL A 276 6.55 21.29 8.77
CA VAL A 276 7.97 21.59 8.95
C VAL A 276 8.27 21.83 10.43
N LYS A 277 7.40 22.54 11.14
CA LYS A 277 7.63 22.95 12.53
C LYS A 277 7.73 21.74 13.44
N GLU A 278 6.76 20.85 13.41
CA GLU A 278 6.72 19.65 14.24
C GLU A 278 7.92 18.72 13.97
N ASN A 279 8.20 18.45 12.68
CA ASN A 279 9.29 17.57 12.27
C ASN A 279 10.67 18.13 12.67
N VAL A 280 10.87 19.45 12.52
CA VAL A 280 12.11 20.14 12.89
C VAL A 280 12.29 20.14 14.41
N ASP A 281 11.28 20.47 15.19
CA ASP A 281 11.37 20.55 16.65
C ASP A 281 11.62 19.17 17.26
N ASN A 282 11.01 18.11 16.71
CA ASN A 282 11.29 16.72 17.10
C ASN A 282 12.75 16.35 16.81
N PHE A 283 13.26 16.63 15.61
CA PHE A 283 14.66 16.37 15.29
C PHE A 283 15.62 17.16 16.17
N ILE A 284 15.40 18.46 16.39
CA ILE A 284 16.26 19.31 17.20
C ILE A 284 16.28 18.83 18.66
N LYS A 285 15.15 18.39 19.21
CA LYS A 285 15.06 17.80 20.56
C LYS A 285 15.98 16.59 20.67
N HIS A 286 15.88 15.63 19.74
CA HIS A 286 16.71 14.43 19.76
C HIS A 286 18.18 14.73 19.47
N TRP A 287 18.47 15.69 18.59
CA TRP A 287 19.82 16.15 18.31
C TRP A 287 20.47 16.76 19.55
N LYS A 288 19.80 17.70 20.23
CA LYS A 288 20.31 18.32 21.45
C LYS A 288 20.61 17.26 22.55
N ASN A 289 19.69 16.34 22.77
CA ASN A 289 19.87 15.26 23.75
C ASN A 289 21.06 14.36 23.38
N TYR A 290 21.25 14.07 22.10
CA TYR A 290 22.38 13.29 21.62
C TYR A 290 23.73 14.04 21.83
N VAL A 291 23.78 15.32 21.51
CA VAL A 291 24.95 16.16 21.70
C VAL A 291 25.29 16.29 23.19
N MET A 292 24.32 16.62 24.06
CA MET A 292 24.53 16.72 25.49
C MET A 292 25.09 15.41 26.11
N LYS A 293 24.54 14.26 25.70
CA LYS A 293 25.03 12.95 26.18
C LYS A 293 26.45 12.66 25.75
N HIS A 294 26.94 13.22 24.64
CA HIS A 294 28.31 13.01 24.14
C HIS A 294 29.26 14.13 24.52
N GLN A 295 28.76 15.34 24.86
CA GLN A 295 29.60 16.45 25.36
C GLN A 295 30.17 16.20 26.76
N VAL A 296 29.50 15.42 27.59
CA VAL A 296 30.02 15.03 28.92
C VAL A 296 31.34 14.26 28.82
N ASN A 297 31.62 13.62 27.67
CA ASN A 297 32.88 12.89 27.43
C ASN A 297 33.98 13.78 26.77
N PHE A 298 33.74 15.08 26.55
CA PHE A 298 34.72 16.00 25.93
C PHE A 298 35.62 16.72 26.96
N THR A 299 35.39 16.50 28.27
CA THR A 299 36.19 17.10 29.35
C THR A 299 37.56 16.42 29.51
N ASP A 300 37.79 15.25 28.94
CA ASP A 300 39.09 14.62 28.86
C ASP A 300 39.93 15.18 27.73
N LYS A 301 41.00 15.91 28.09
CA LYS A 301 41.94 16.58 27.16
C LYS A 301 42.62 15.65 26.13
N ASN A 302 42.56 14.34 26.30
CA ASN A 302 43.22 13.32 25.46
C ASN A 302 42.27 12.50 24.58
N SER A 303 40.95 12.75 24.57
CA SER A 303 40.06 12.04 23.64
C SER A 303 40.03 12.73 22.28
N GLU A 304 40.53 12.06 21.24
CA GLU A 304 40.26 12.44 19.84
C GLU A 304 38.75 12.78 19.73
N ARG A 305 38.44 13.96 19.17
CA ARG A 305 37.07 14.44 18.97
C ARG A 305 36.27 13.38 18.21
N LYS A 306 35.60 12.48 18.92
CA LYS A 306 34.72 11.48 18.30
C LYS A 306 33.69 12.19 17.45
N ARG A 307 33.74 12.01 16.14
CA ARG A 307 32.78 12.60 15.21
C ARG A 307 31.38 12.12 15.59
N LEU A 308 30.50 13.06 15.88
CA LEU A 308 29.09 12.77 16.19
C LEU A 308 28.41 12.11 14.97
N LYS A 309 27.74 11.01 15.19
CA LYS A 309 27.06 10.23 14.13
C LYS A 309 25.65 10.77 13.91
N LEU A 310 25.41 11.45 12.80
CA LEU A 310 24.13 12.08 12.44
C LEU A 310 22.97 11.08 12.33
N TRP A 311 23.23 9.85 11.87
CA TRP A 311 22.20 8.85 11.66
C TRP A 311 21.44 8.43 12.93
N LYS A 312 22.07 8.46 14.13
CA LYS A 312 21.41 8.08 15.39
C LYS A 312 20.23 8.97 15.77
N PRO A 313 20.35 10.32 15.83
CA PRO A 313 19.21 11.18 16.10
C PRO A 313 18.18 11.16 14.97
N LEU A 314 18.59 10.96 13.71
CA LEU A 314 17.66 10.80 12.58
C LEU A 314 16.79 9.55 12.74
N LEU A 315 17.40 8.39 13.05
CA LEU A 315 16.64 7.16 13.32
C LEU A 315 15.71 7.31 14.52
N LYS A 316 16.11 8.02 15.55
CA LYS A 316 15.25 8.24 16.73
C LYS A 316 14.06 9.15 16.42
N SER A 317 14.22 10.11 15.51
CA SER A 317 13.17 11.05 15.12
C SER A 317 12.21 10.50 14.07
N PHE A 318 12.72 9.75 13.08
CA PHE A 318 11.98 9.33 11.90
C PHE A 318 11.91 7.79 11.72
N GLY A 319 12.56 7.02 12.61
CA GLY A 319 12.71 5.57 12.46
C GLY A 319 11.39 4.81 12.40
N THR A 320 10.38 5.23 13.16
CA THR A 320 9.05 4.59 13.12
C THR A 320 8.39 4.74 11.75
N LYS A 321 8.56 5.89 11.08
CA LYS A 321 8.03 6.14 9.74
C LYS A 321 8.78 5.32 8.69
N PHE A 322 10.10 5.19 8.83
CA PHE A 322 10.90 4.28 8.00
C PHE A 322 10.53 2.81 8.21
N LEU A 323 10.21 2.42 9.45
CA LEU A 323 9.77 1.06 9.76
C LEU A 323 8.46 0.72 9.05
N VAL A 324 7.49 1.64 9.02
CA VAL A 324 6.24 1.45 8.28
C VAL A 324 6.51 1.28 6.79
N ALA A 325 7.34 2.15 6.19
CA ALA A 325 7.73 2.03 4.79
C ALA A 325 8.44 0.69 4.49
N THR A 326 9.36 0.28 5.37
CA THR A 326 10.07 -1.00 5.26
C THR A 326 9.10 -2.19 5.34
N LEU A 327 8.08 -2.12 6.19
CA LEU A 327 7.06 -3.17 6.30
C LEU A 327 6.31 -3.36 4.96
N PHE A 328 5.92 -2.26 4.30
CA PHE A 328 5.31 -2.34 2.96
C PHE A 328 6.25 -3.00 1.95
N PHE A 329 7.54 -2.69 1.96
CA PHE A 329 8.51 -3.34 1.07
C PHE A 329 8.71 -4.82 1.40
N VAL A 330 8.70 -5.22 2.67
CA VAL A 330 8.79 -6.64 3.07
C VAL A 330 7.56 -7.41 2.55
N VAL A 331 6.36 -6.85 2.75
CA VAL A 331 5.12 -7.46 2.24
C VAL A 331 5.16 -7.54 0.71
N ASN A 332 5.58 -6.48 0.02
CA ASN A 332 5.74 -6.50 -1.44
C ASN A 332 6.74 -7.58 -1.90
N ASN A 333 7.89 -7.69 -1.24
CA ASN A 333 8.92 -8.66 -1.58
C ASN A 333 8.42 -10.11 -1.44
N ILE A 334 7.60 -10.39 -0.43
CA ILE A 334 6.94 -11.70 -0.28
C ILE A 334 5.91 -11.91 -1.40
N SER A 335 5.11 -10.89 -1.71
CA SER A 335 4.06 -10.94 -2.74
C SER A 335 4.61 -11.22 -4.13
N LEU A 336 5.83 -10.75 -4.46
CA LEU A 336 6.48 -11.00 -5.74
C LEU A 336 6.68 -12.50 -6.04
N TYR A 337 6.81 -13.34 -5.01
CA TYR A 337 6.97 -14.80 -5.19
C TYR A 337 5.64 -15.53 -5.33
N ILE A 338 4.53 -14.92 -4.96
CA ILE A 338 3.19 -15.51 -5.10
C ILE A 338 2.83 -15.68 -6.58
N SER A 339 3.13 -14.67 -7.41
CA SER A 339 2.79 -14.71 -8.85
C SER A 339 3.45 -15.87 -9.60
N PRO A 340 4.76 -16.16 -9.48
CA PRO A 340 5.37 -17.34 -10.09
C PRO A 340 4.80 -18.66 -9.58
N MET A 341 4.42 -18.75 -8.29
CA MET A 341 3.81 -19.95 -7.73
C MET A 341 2.43 -20.22 -8.33
N ILE A 342 1.59 -19.18 -8.44
CA ILE A 342 0.28 -19.30 -9.09
C ILE A 342 0.43 -19.60 -10.58
N LEU A 343 1.41 -18.97 -11.26
CA LEU A 343 1.70 -19.24 -12.66
C LEU A 343 2.08 -20.70 -12.90
N LYS A 344 2.87 -21.30 -12.00
CA LYS A 344 3.19 -22.73 -12.05
C LYS A 344 1.93 -23.58 -11.97
N LEU A 345 1.00 -23.26 -11.05
CA LEU A 345 -0.28 -23.97 -10.94
C LEU A 345 -1.11 -23.84 -12.22
N LEU A 346 -1.14 -22.65 -12.82
CA LEU A 346 -1.83 -22.40 -14.08
C LEU A 346 -1.22 -23.19 -15.25
N ILE A 347 0.12 -23.26 -15.33
CA ILE A 347 0.81 -24.05 -16.36
C ILE A 347 0.51 -25.55 -16.18
N ASN A 348 0.56 -26.06 -14.95
CA ASN A 348 0.22 -27.43 -14.65
C ASN A 348 -1.23 -27.76 -15.03
N HIS A 349 -2.16 -26.83 -14.83
CA HIS A 349 -3.56 -26.99 -15.23
C HIS A 349 -3.72 -27.13 -16.75
N ILE A 350 -2.88 -26.47 -17.56
CA ILE A 350 -2.92 -26.55 -19.03
C ILE A 350 -2.30 -27.87 -19.52
N ASP A 351 -1.41 -28.51 -18.76
CA ASP A 351 -0.77 -29.78 -19.14
C ASP A 351 -1.79 -30.93 -19.04
N PRO A 352 -2.07 -31.66 -20.16
CA PRO A 352 -3.02 -32.79 -20.19
C PRO A 352 -2.73 -33.88 -19.17
N LYS A 353 -1.49 -33.98 -18.67
CA LYS A 353 -1.09 -34.97 -17.67
C LYS A 353 -1.81 -34.85 -16.34
N TYR A 354 -2.21 -33.64 -15.96
CA TYR A 354 -2.79 -33.38 -14.62
C TYR A 354 -4.30 -33.44 -14.59
N ASN A 355 -4.98 -33.39 -15.76
CA ASN A 355 -6.44 -33.54 -15.93
C ASN A 355 -7.26 -32.82 -14.84
N GLU A 356 -6.91 -31.54 -14.56
CA GLU A 356 -7.60 -30.72 -13.56
C GLU A 356 -8.90 -30.12 -14.11
N GLU A 357 -9.86 -29.87 -13.22
CA GLU A 357 -11.16 -29.30 -13.52
C GLU A 357 -11.07 -27.87 -14.09
N SER A 358 -11.84 -27.56 -15.12
CA SER A 358 -11.76 -26.30 -15.89
C SER A 358 -11.88 -25.02 -15.05
N TRP A 359 -12.67 -25.03 -13.97
CA TRP A 359 -12.86 -23.86 -13.11
C TRP A 359 -11.58 -23.43 -12.36
N LYS A 360 -10.64 -24.36 -12.09
CA LYS A 360 -9.36 -24.07 -11.41
C LYS A 360 -8.49 -23.14 -12.26
N GLY A 361 -8.50 -23.30 -13.58
CA GLY A 361 -7.78 -22.40 -14.49
C GLY A 361 -8.25 -20.95 -14.37
N TYR A 362 -9.56 -20.73 -14.32
CA TYR A 362 -10.13 -19.39 -14.11
C TYR A 362 -9.78 -18.83 -12.73
N LEU A 363 -9.80 -19.67 -11.69
CA LEU A 363 -9.40 -19.27 -10.34
C LEU A 363 -7.92 -18.84 -10.30
N TYR A 364 -7.01 -19.63 -10.90
CA TYR A 364 -5.59 -19.29 -10.93
C TYR A 364 -5.34 -17.99 -11.70
N ALA A 365 -6.01 -17.77 -12.83
CA ALA A 365 -5.93 -16.53 -13.59
C ALA A 365 -6.41 -15.31 -12.76
N PHE A 366 -7.52 -15.46 -12.06
CA PHE A 366 -8.03 -14.42 -11.16
C PHE A 366 -7.09 -14.12 -9.98
N LEU A 367 -6.55 -15.16 -9.34
CA LEU A 367 -5.57 -15.01 -8.26
C LEU A 367 -4.29 -14.33 -8.75
N LEU A 368 -3.84 -14.61 -9.97
CA LEU A 368 -2.68 -13.96 -10.58
C LEU A 368 -2.91 -12.45 -10.75
N LEU A 369 -4.11 -12.06 -11.23
CA LEU A 369 -4.50 -10.66 -11.34
C LEU A 369 -4.51 -9.97 -9.96
N CYS A 370 -5.13 -10.60 -8.96
CA CYS A 370 -5.19 -10.08 -7.58
C CYS A 370 -3.78 -9.93 -6.97
N ALA A 371 -2.89 -10.90 -7.17
CA ALA A 371 -1.51 -10.85 -6.70
C ALA A 371 -0.73 -9.68 -7.34
N GLY A 372 -0.91 -9.45 -8.64
CA GLY A 372 -0.31 -8.32 -9.35
C GLY A 372 -0.79 -6.95 -8.82
N ILE A 373 -2.10 -6.80 -8.64
CA ILE A 373 -2.69 -5.57 -8.07
C ILE A 373 -2.17 -5.35 -6.64
N PHE A 374 -2.18 -6.37 -5.80
CA PHE A 374 -1.71 -6.29 -4.41
C PHE A 374 -0.22 -5.90 -4.32
N SER A 375 0.63 -6.53 -5.14
CA SER A 375 2.06 -6.20 -5.23
C SER A 375 2.28 -4.74 -5.66
N THR A 376 1.56 -4.27 -6.68
CA THR A 376 1.67 -2.89 -7.17
C THR A 376 1.25 -1.88 -6.10
N LEU A 377 0.14 -2.12 -5.40
CA LEU A 377 -0.34 -1.24 -4.34
C LEU A 377 0.64 -1.18 -3.17
N THR A 378 1.13 -2.33 -2.69
CA THR A 378 2.09 -2.38 -1.58
C THR A 378 3.40 -1.69 -1.91
N PHE A 379 3.93 -1.87 -3.13
CA PHE A 379 5.13 -1.19 -3.61
C PHE A 379 4.93 0.33 -3.65
N THR A 380 3.83 0.79 -4.25
CA THR A 380 3.54 2.22 -4.41
C THR A 380 3.38 2.92 -3.06
N HIS A 381 2.65 2.32 -2.11
CA HIS A 381 2.53 2.86 -0.76
C HIS A 381 3.87 2.88 -0.02
N GLY A 382 4.69 1.84 -0.15
CA GLY A 382 6.04 1.80 0.39
C GLY A 382 6.91 2.95 -0.13
N MET A 383 6.89 3.19 -1.45
CA MET A 383 7.61 4.30 -2.08
C MET A 383 7.15 5.67 -1.58
N ILE A 384 5.84 5.91 -1.50
CA ILE A 384 5.31 7.20 -1.02
C ILE A 384 5.69 7.46 0.43
N HIS A 385 5.56 6.45 1.32
CA HIS A 385 5.97 6.60 2.72
C HIS A 385 7.47 6.88 2.86
N THR A 386 8.30 6.27 2.01
CA THR A 386 9.74 6.55 1.97
C THR A 386 10.02 7.97 1.49
N MET A 387 9.40 8.41 0.39
CA MET A 387 9.53 9.78 -0.13
C MET A 387 9.06 10.82 0.87
N GLU A 388 7.89 10.65 1.48
CA GLU A 388 7.41 11.54 2.54
C GLU A 388 8.40 11.63 3.71
N THR A 389 9.02 10.52 4.10
CA THR A 389 9.98 10.49 5.20
C THR A 389 11.30 11.13 4.81
N SER A 390 11.80 10.92 3.59
CA SER A 390 13.03 11.54 3.09
C SER A 390 12.89 13.05 3.01
N ILE A 391 11.75 13.58 2.54
CA ILE A 391 11.45 15.02 2.51
C ILE A 391 11.45 15.61 3.93
N ARG A 392 10.87 14.91 4.92
CA ARG A 392 10.87 15.34 6.33
C ARG A 392 12.29 15.43 6.90
N VAL A 393 13.12 14.42 6.61
CA VAL A 393 14.53 14.41 7.01
C VAL A 393 15.28 15.58 6.37
N ARG A 394 15.13 15.79 5.06
CA ARG A 394 15.73 16.91 4.33
C ARG A 394 15.35 18.26 4.94
N THR A 395 14.06 18.47 5.15
CA THR A 395 13.53 19.73 5.72
C THR A 395 14.06 19.98 7.13
N ALA A 396 14.14 18.95 7.96
CA ALA A 396 14.70 19.04 9.31
C ALA A 396 16.19 19.38 9.28
N LEU A 397 16.96 18.78 8.36
CA LEU A 397 18.39 19.08 8.20
C LEU A 397 18.63 20.50 7.70
N ILE A 398 17.91 20.95 6.66
CA ILE A 398 17.98 22.32 6.15
C ILE A 398 17.71 23.33 7.28
N SER A 399 16.63 23.14 8.02
CA SER A 399 16.27 24.02 9.13
C SER A 399 17.33 24.02 10.24
N ALA A 400 17.89 22.86 10.58
CA ALA A 400 18.93 22.74 11.59
C ALA A 400 20.23 23.45 11.16
N ILE A 401 20.64 23.31 9.88
CA ILE A 401 21.82 23.98 9.33
C ILE A 401 21.58 25.49 9.32
N CYS A 402 20.44 25.97 8.82
CA CYS A 402 20.10 27.39 8.82
C CYS A 402 20.08 28.00 10.23
N ARG A 403 19.43 27.33 11.21
CA ARG A 403 19.42 27.79 12.61
C ARG A 403 20.83 27.80 13.22
N LYS A 404 21.71 26.88 12.80
CA LYS A 404 23.10 26.86 13.26
C LYS A 404 23.92 27.96 12.60
N SER A 405 23.76 28.21 11.30
CA SER A 405 24.48 29.27 10.58
C SER A 405 24.20 30.67 11.14
N LEU A 406 22.95 30.92 11.57
CA LEU A 406 22.58 32.17 12.23
C LEU A 406 23.21 32.37 13.61
N LYS A 407 23.62 31.27 14.28
CA LYS A 407 24.24 31.28 15.62
C LYS A 407 25.76 31.19 15.59
N LEU A 408 26.39 31.16 14.41
CA LEU A 408 27.85 31.09 14.30
C LEU A 408 28.50 32.39 14.75
N ALA A 409 29.51 32.27 15.63
CA ALA A 409 30.37 33.39 16.00
C ALA A 409 31.19 33.89 14.80
N GLY A 410 31.59 35.15 14.81
CA GLY A 410 32.38 35.76 13.72
C GLY A 410 33.65 35.00 13.36
N SER A 411 34.39 34.50 14.37
CA SER A 411 35.60 33.70 14.17
C SER A 411 35.34 32.34 13.49
N ALA A 412 34.17 31.71 13.77
CA ALA A 412 33.76 30.47 13.12
C ALA A 412 33.28 30.73 11.68
N ARG A 413 32.61 31.88 11.45
CA ARG A 413 32.13 32.29 10.12
C ARG A 413 33.27 32.58 9.13
N GLN A 414 34.42 33.01 9.63
CA GLN A 414 35.62 33.17 8.79
C GLN A 414 36.20 31.84 8.31
N LYS A 415 35.97 30.74 9.04
CA LYS A 415 36.46 29.38 8.67
C LYS A 415 35.57 28.70 7.63
N TYR A 416 34.31 29.07 7.55
CA TYR A 416 33.31 28.50 6.64
C TYR A 416 32.81 29.55 5.68
N THR A 417 33.07 29.36 4.39
CA THR A 417 32.60 30.28 3.36
C THR A 417 31.06 30.21 3.20
N SER A 418 30.46 31.32 2.75
CA SER A 418 29.03 31.32 2.43
C SER A 418 28.64 30.25 1.41
N GLY A 419 29.55 29.97 0.44
CA GLY A 419 29.38 28.92 -0.56
C GLY A 419 29.34 27.52 0.04
N GLU A 420 30.18 27.21 1.04
CA GLU A 420 30.15 25.91 1.73
C GLU A 420 28.83 25.69 2.48
N ILE A 421 28.34 26.73 3.18
CA ILE A 421 27.06 26.63 3.89
C ILE A 421 25.91 26.43 2.89
N THR A 422 25.93 27.13 1.75
CA THR A 422 24.95 26.96 0.68
C THR A 422 25.01 25.54 0.10
N ASN A 423 26.19 24.99 -0.13
CA ASN A 423 26.34 23.62 -0.61
C ASN A 423 25.82 22.58 0.39
N LEU A 424 26.06 22.77 1.70
CA LEU A 424 25.49 21.90 2.73
C LEU A 424 23.96 21.93 2.71
N VAL A 425 23.35 23.11 2.53
CA VAL A 425 21.89 23.27 2.52
C VAL A 425 21.25 22.73 1.25
N SER A 426 21.87 22.95 0.08
CA SER A 426 21.25 22.62 -1.21
C SER A 426 21.70 21.24 -1.74
N VAL A 427 22.99 20.95 -1.76
CA VAL A 427 23.56 19.76 -2.42
C VAL A 427 23.59 18.57 -1.46
N ASP A 428 24.18 18.72 -0.27
CA ASP A 428 24.39 17.59 0.63
C ASP A 428 23.07 17.08 1.24
N THR A 429 22.14 17.98 1.59
CA THR A 429 20.83 17.56 2.05
C THR A 429 20.02 16.88 0.96
N GLN A 430 20.17 17.30 -0.32
CA GLN A 430 19.55 16.63 -1.45
C GLN A 430 20.11 15.22 -1.65
N ARG A 431 21.43 15.06 -1.58
CA ARG A 431 22.06 13.73 -1.69
C ARG A 431 21.60 12.77 -0.60
N ILE A 432 21.38 13.28 0.63
CA ILE A 432 20.82 12.47 1.72
C ILE A 432 19.38 12.08 1.39
N ASN A 433 18.56 13.01 0.90
CA ASN A 433 17.19 12.72 0.47
C ASN A 433 17.17 11.61 -0.59
N ASP A 434 17.94 11.78 -1.65
CA ASP A 434 18.00 10.82 -2.77
C ASP A 434 18.49 9.43 -2.30
N GLY A 435 19.47 9.39 -1.39
CA GLY A 435 19.93 8.14 -0.79
C GLY A 435 18.90 7.45 0.08
N LEU A 436 18.10 8.21 0.83
CA LEU A 436 17.06 7.68 1.70
C LEU A 436 15.89 7.05 0.93
N GLU A 437 15.60 7.52 -0.27
CA GLU A 437 14.55 6.96 -1.14
C GLU A 437 14.81 5.49 -1.50
N TYR A 438 16.08 5.07 -1.57
CA TYR A 438 16.47 3.69 -1.90
C TYR A 438 16.68 2.78 -0.69
N VAL A 439 16.62 3.31 0.54
CA VAL A 439 16.90 2.53 1.77
C VAL A 439 15.95 1.34 1.91
N GLY A 440 14.66 1.49 1.56
CA GLY A 440 13.68 0.40 1.60
C GLY A 440 14.08 -0.78 0.72
N ASN A 441 14.54 -0.51 -0.49
CA ASN A 441 14.98 -1.52 -1.45
C ASN A 441 16.31 -2.17 -1.04
N LEU A 442 17.19 -1.44 -0.39
CA LEU A 442 18.51 -1.93 0.03
C LEU A 442 18.42 -3.12 0.99
N TRP A 443 17.44 -3.09 1.91
CA TRP A 443 17.18 -4.20 2.84
C TRP A 443 16.45 -5.37 2.16
N GLY A 444 15.60 -5.08 1.20
CA GLY A 444 14.84 -6.10 0.48
C GLY A 444 15.69 -6.94 -0.47
N ALA A 445 16.69 -6.34 -1.12
CA ALA A 445 17.47 -7.00 -2.16
C ALA A 445 18.19 -8.28 -1.68
N PRO A 446 18.91 -8.33 -0.54
CA PRO A 446 19.54 -9.57 -0.06
C PRO A 446 18.50 -10.66 0.24
N LEU A 447 17.37 -10.27 0.83
CA LEU A 447 16.28 -11.21 1.14
C LEU A 447 15.69 -11.80 -0.15
N GLN A 448 15.46 -10.96 -1.17
CA GLN A 448 14.97 -11.39 -2.48
C GLN A 448 15.92 -12.38 -3.13
N VAL A 449 17.23 -12.11 -3.11
CA VAL A 449 18.23 -13.02 -3.69
C VAL A 449 18.18 -14.39 -2.99
N VAL A 450 18.15 -14.41 -1.66
CA VAL A 450 18.15 -15.68 -0.90
C VAL A 450 16.87 -16.49 -1.17
N ILE A 451 15.70 -15.84 -1.10
CA ILE A 451 14.41 -16.52 -1.34
C ILE A 451 14.31 -16.98 -2.80
N GLY A 452 14.68 -16.09 -3.75
CA GLY A 452 14.66 -16.42 -5.18
C GLY A 452 15.56 -17.61 -5.52
N MET A 453 16.79 -17.62 -5.00
CA MET A 453 17.72 -18.75 -5.16
C MET A 453 17.17 -20.04 -4.58
N TRP A 454 16.59 -19.98 -3.39
CA TRP A 454 15.99 -21.16 -2.76
C TRP A 454 14.82 -21.72 -3.58
N LEU A 455 13.96 -20.86 -4.12
CA LEU A 455 12.83 -21.28 -4.95
C LEU A 455 13.32 -21.91 -6.26
N VAL A 456 14.28 -21.28 -6.96
CA VAL A 456 14.82 -21.82 -8.21
C VAL A 456 15.56 -23.13 -7.96
N TYR A 457 16.32 -23.25 -6.86
CA TYR A 457 16.99 -24.49 -6.47
C TYR A 457 15.99 -25.64 -6.23
N ARG A 458 14.85 -25.33 -5.61
CA ARG A 458 13.76 -26.30 -5.37
C ARG A 458 13.14 -26.83 -6.67
N GLU A 459 13.09 -26.01 -7.73
CA GLU A 459 12.46 -26.38 -9.02
C GLU A 459 13.43 -27.05 -9.98
N VAL A 460 14.66 -26.57 -10.07
CA VAL A 460 15.64 -26.99 -11.10
C VAL A 460 16.88 -27.66 -10.50
N GLY A 461 16.94 -27.77 -9.18
CA GLY A 461 18.06 -28.43 -8.49
C GLY A 461 19.39 -27.69 -8.66
N THR A 462 20.48 -28.45 -8.86
CA THR A 462 21.85 -27.92 -8.97
C THR A 462 22.07 -27.00 -10.18
N ALA A 463 21.26 -27.12 -11.23
CA ALA A 463 21.30 -26.22 -12.38
C ALA A 463 21.07 -24.73 -12.01
N ALA A 464 20.31 -24.48 -10.94
CA ALA A 464 20.11 -23.13 -10.39
C ALA A 464 21.44 -22.47 -9.94
N LEU A 465 22.36 -23.26 -9.39
CA LEU A 465 23.66 -22.75 -8.93
C LEU A 465 24.52 -22.30 -10.11
N ILE A 466 24.47 -23.01 -11.22
CA ILE A 466 25.24 -22.66 -12.44
C ILE A 466 24.70 -21.38 -13.06
N GLY A 467 23.37 -21.23 -13.15
CA GLY A 467 22.76 -19.99 -13.60
C GLY A 467 23.13 -18.80 -12.71
N SER A 468 23.19 -18.98 -11.39
CA SER A 468 23.54 -17.93 -10.44
C SER A 468 25.02 -17.50 -10.50
N ILE A 469 25.94 -18.38 -10.91
CA ILE A 469 27.35 -18.00 -11.17
C ILE A 469 27.41 -16.93 -12.27
N GLY A 470 26.58 -17.05 -13.31
CA GLY A 470 26.45 -16.02 -14.35
C GLY A 470 26.08 -14.64 -13.77
N LEU A 471 25.13 -14.58 -12.84
CA LEU A 471 24.77 -13.32 -12.16
C LEU A 471 25.93 -12.77 -11.31
N LEU A 472 26.65 -13.63 -10.60
CA LEU A 472 27.80 -13.21 -9.79
C LEU A 472 28.92 -12.60 -10.64
N ILE A 473 29.11 -13.04 -11.87
CA ILE A 473 30.07 -12.45 -12.82
C ILE A 473 29.61 -11.09 -13.32
N LEU A 474 28.30 -10.87 -13.50
CA LEU A 474 27.76 -9.61 -13.97
C LEU A 474 27.91 -8.47 -12.95
N VAL A 475 27.91 -8.77 -11.64
CA VAL A 475 28.06 -7.75 -10.59
C VAL A 475 29.39 -7.00 -10.71
N PRO A 476 30.58 -7.65 -10.70
CA PRO A 476 31.84 -6.93 -10.86
C PRO A 476 31.96 -6.22 -12.22
N LEU A 477 31.39 -6.81 -13.28
CA LEU A 477 31.40 -6.20 -14.62
C LEU A 477 30.63 -4.86 -14.62
N ASN A 478 29.46 -4.82 -13.99
CA ASN A 478 28.69 -3.60 -13.82
C ASN A 478 29.40 -2.57 -12.91
N LEU A 479 30.05 -3.01 -11.83
CA LEU A 479 30.83 -2.12 -10.96
C LEU A 479 32.01 -1.48 -11.69
N ILE A 480 32.71 -2.23 -12.53
CA ILE A 480 33.83 -1.72 -13.37
C ILE A 480 33.25 -0.73 -14.38
N GLY A 481 32.17 -1.08 -15.08
CA GLY A 481 31.49 -0.21 -16.04
C GLY A 481 31.06 1.10 -15.41
N GLY A 482 30.46 1.06 -14.20
CA GLY A 482 30.05 2.24 -13.44
C GLY A 482 31.21 3.19 -13.14
N LYS A 483 32.40 2.68 -12.78
CA LYS A 483 33.60 3.51 -12.58
C LYS A 483 34.09 4.19 -13.88
N PHE A 484 33.96 3.53 -15.03
CA PHE A 484 34.24 4.15 -16.32
C PHE A 484 33.26 5.26 -16.66
N VAL A 485 31.96 5.05 -16.41
CA VAL A 485 30.91 6.07 -16.57
C VAL A 485 31.23 7.29 -15.70
N GLU A 486 31.50 7.12 -14.41
CA GLU A 486 31.86 8.19 -13.47
C GLU A 486 33.05 9.02 -13.97
N LYS A 487 34.09 8.35 -14.45
CA LYS A 487 35.29 9.03 -15.01
C LYS A 487 34.99 9.84 -16.27
N LEU A 488 34.07 9.33 -17.12
CA LEU A 488 33.65 10.05 -18.32
C LEU A 488 32.74 11.22 -18.00
N GLU A 489 31.81 11.05 -17.06
CA GLU A 489 30.93 12.12 -16.57
C GLU A 489 31.74 13.28 -15.99
N THR A 490 32.77 12.98 -15.20
CA THR A 490 33.68 14.01 -14.66
C THR A 490 34.36 14.81 -15.79
N LYS A 491 34.84 14.15 -16.85
CA LYS A 491 35.45 14.83 -18.00
C LYS A 491 34.42 15.63 -18.81
N GLN A 492 33.20 15.11 -18.96
CA GLN A 492 32.12 15.80 -19.64
C GLN A 492 31.73 17.07 -18.88
N LEU A 493 31.55 16.98 -17.53
CA LEU A 493 31.24 18.13 -16.69
C LEU A 493 32.34 19.21 -16.79
N ALA A 494 33.62 18.85 -16.76
CA ALA A 494 34.71 19.81 -16.93
C ALA A 494 34.68 20.52 -18.30
N ALA A 495 34.33 19.81 -19.37
CA ALA A 495 34.13 20.41 -20.68
C ALA A 495 32.92 21.34 -20.72
N LYS A 496 31.81 20.94 -20.10
CA LYS A 496 30.59 21.75 -19.94
C LYS A 496 30.86 23.03 -19.16
N ASP A 497 31.57 22.92 -18.03
CA ASP A 497 31.95 24.08 -17.21
C ASP A 497 32.81 25.08 -17.98
N SER A 498 33.80 24.57 -18.75
CA SER A 498 34.62 25.40 -19.60
C SER A 498 33.80 26.15 -20.66
N ARG A 499 32.81 25.48 -21.26
CA ARG A 499 31.89 26.10 -22.22
C ARG A 499 31.00 27.15 -21.55
N LEU A 500 30.44 26.84 -20.38
CA LEU A 500 29.58 27.77 -19.64
C LEU A 500 30.35 29.01 -19.20
N LYS A 501 31.61 28.86 -18.74
CA LYS A 501 32.49 29.96 -18.38
C LYS A 501 32.72 30.88 -19.58
N LEU A 502 33.14 30.32 -20.73
CA LEU A 502 33.35 31.09 -21.94
C LEU A 502 32.05 31.79 -22.43
N MET A 503 30.93 31.11 -22.35
CA MET A 503 29.62 31.69 -22.70
C MET A 503 29.26 32.86 -21.79
N SER A 504 29.51 32.74 -20.47
CA SER A 504 29.30 33.84 -19.52
C SER A 504 30.20 35.04 -19.81
N GLU A 505 31.50 34.81 -20.16
CA GLU A 505 32.40 35.86 -20.56
C GLU A 505 31.94 36.58 -21.82
N ILE A 506 31.42 35.85 -22.83
CA ILE A 506 30.86 36.41 -24.06
C ILE A 506 29.63 37.25 -23.76
N LEU A 507 28.71 36.75 -22.95
CA LEU A 507 27.48 37.46 -22.62
C LEU A 507 27.77 38.75 -21.82
N ASN A 508 28.68 38.68 -20.88
CA ASN A 508 29.07 39.84 -20.08
C ASN A 508 29.80 40.91 -20.93
N GLY A 509 30.58 40.45 -21.93
CA GLY A 509 31.33 41.32 -22.86
C GLY A 509 30.66 41.53 -24.22
N ILE A 510 29.38 41.22 -24.39
CA ILE A 510 28.70 41.17 -25.70
C ILE A 510 28.81 42.48 -26.50
N LYS A 511 28.74 43.60 -25.82
CA LYS A 511 28.88 44.91 -26.45
C LYS A 511 30.23 45.13 -27.10
N VAL A 512 31.30 44.76 -26.39
CA VAL A 512 32.69 44.86 -26.89
C VAL A 512 32.91 43.89 -28.05
N LEU A 513 32.40 42.65 -27.89
CA LEU A 513 32.49 41.59 -28.90
C LEU A 513 31.82 42.02 -30.21
N LYS A 514 30.67 42.67 -30.14
CA LYS A 514 29.93 43.22 -31.29
C LYS A 514 30.68 44.38 -31.95
N LEU A 515 31.23 45.30 -31.16
CA LEU A 515 31.98 46.45 -31.69
C LEU A 515 33.23 46.04 -32.45
N TYR A 516 33.92 44.97 -32.03
CA TYR A 516 35.12 44.45 -32.69
C TYR A 516 34.85 43.33 -33.70
N ALA A 517 33.58 42.98 -33.95
CA ALA A 517 33.14 41.89 -34.84
C ALA A 517 33.85 40.54 -34.56
N TRP A 518 34.02 40.18 -33.27
CA TRP A 518 34.70 38.95 -32.85
C TRP A 518 33.78 37.75 -32.70
N GLU A 519 32.59 37.77 -33.24
CA GLU A 519 31.58 36.68 -33.13
C GLU A 519 32.14 35.36 -33.69
N LEU A 520 32.70 35.40 -34.91
CA LEU A 520 33.18 34.18 -35.57
C LEU A 520 34.33 33.47 -34.83
N PRO A 521 35.37 34.17 -34.35
CA PRO A 521 36.43 33.56 -33.55
C PRO A 521 35.90 32.91 -32.25
N PHE A 522 35.03 33.61 -31.54
CA PHE A 522 34.44 33.07 -30.30
C PHE A 522 33.50 31.90 -30.55
N MET A 523 32.71 31.93 -31.63
CA MET A 523 31.87 30.82 -32.04
C MET A 523 32.70 29.55 -32.37
N LYS A 524 33.80 29.72 -33.07
CA LYS A 524 34.73 28.62 -33.36
C LYS A 524 35.26 27.99 -32.06
N LYS A 525 35.71 28.82 -31.12
CA LYS A 525 36.23 28.38 -29.80
C LYS A 525 35.16 27.62 -28.97
N ILE A 526 33.88 28.10 -28.96
CA ILE A 526 32.79 27.41 -28.32
C ILE A 526 32.52 26.06 -28.98
N ASN A 527 32.52 26.02 -30.32
CA ASN A 527 32.27 24.80 -31.09
C ASN A 527 33.36 23.73 -30.87
N GLU A 528 34.59 24.13 -30.68
CA GLU A 528 35.71 23.22 -30.33
C GLU A 528 35.50 22.59 -28.95
N ILE A 529 35.08 23.38 -27.94
CA ILE A 529 34.78 22.89 -26.60
C ILE A 529 33.54 21.97 -26.67
N ARG A 530 32.49 22.38 -27.39
CA ARG A 530 31.30 21.60 -27.60
C ARG A 530 31.54 20.28 -28.30
N GLY A 531 32.45 20.27 -29.29
CA GLY A 531 32.85 19.03 -29.97
C GLY A 531 33.48 18.01 -28.99
N ARG A 532 34.30 18.47 -28.05
CA ARG A 532 34.86 17.63 -26.98
C ARG A 532 33.76 17.11 -26.04
N GLU A 533 32.86 17.99 -25.60
CA GLU A 533 31.72 17.64 -24.74
C GLU A 533 30.83 16.55 -25.40
N ILE A 534 30.48 16.73 -26.70
CA ILE A 534 29.71 15.76 -27.47
C ILE A 534 30.41 14.42 -27.60
N LYS A 535 31.75 14.41 -27.78
CA LYS A 535 32.52 13.17 -27.84
C LYS A 535 32.39 12.37 -26.52
N PHE A 536 32.53 13.03 -25.37
CA PHE A 536 32.33 12.37 -24.07
C PHE A 536 30.89 11.89 -23.88
N LEU A 537 29.91 12.70 -24.28
CA LEU A 537 28.48 12.32 -24.23
C LEU A 537 28.18 11.06 -25.05
N LYS A 538 28.71 10.99 -26.29
CA LYS A 538 28.53 9.82 -27.15
C LYS A 538 29.11 8.55 -26.53
N VAL A 539 30.36 8.62 -26.02
CA VAL A 539 31.00 7.45 -25.39
C VAL A 539 30.23 7.04 -24.13
N ASN A 540 29.79 8.01 -23.33
CA ASN A 540 28.99 7.75 -22.13
C ASN A 540 27.63 7.09 -22.47
N ALA A 541 26.93 7.58 -23.50
CA ALA A 541 25.69 6.98 -23.98
C ALA A 541 25.87 5.52 -24.44
N TRP A 542 26.95 5.21 -25.15
CA TRP A 542 27.29 3.83 -25.54
C TRP A 542 27.56 2.94 -24.32
N LEU A 543 28.31 3.42 -23.33
CA LEU A 543 28.55 2.66 -22.10
C LEU A 543 27.28 2.41 -21.32
N TRP A 544 26.43 3.42 -21.16
CA TRP A 544 25.11 3.25 -20.53
C TRP A 544 24.25 2.24 -21.31
N GLY A 545 24.28 2.29 -22.65
CA GLY A 545 23.61 1.31 -23.49
C GLY A 545 24.09 -0.12 -23.24
N ILE A 546 25.41 -0.33 -23.16
CA ILE A 546 26.00 -1.65 -22.87
C ILE A 546 25.62 -2.13 -21.47
N LEU A 547 25.72 -1.28 -20.45
CA LEU A 547 25.36 -1.63 -19.08
C LEU A 547 23.86 -2.00 -18.95
N ASN A 548 22.98 -1.22 -19.56
CA ASN A 548 21.56 -1.53 -19.60
C ASN A 548 21.27 -2.82 -20.36
N PHE A 549 21.92 -3.04 -21.51
CA PHE A 549 21.79 -4.27 -22.27
C PHE A 549 22.22 -5.49 -21.44
N THR A 550 23.36 -5.41 -20.75
CA THR A 550 23.85 -6.46 -19.86
C THR A 550 22.85 -6.76 -18.74
N PHE A 551 22.25 -5.72 -18.15
CA PHE A 551 21.24 -5.86 -17.13
C PHE A 551 19.96 -6.54 -17.67
N CYS A 552 19.45 -6.10 -18.82
CA CYS A 552 18.26 -6.70 -19.45
C CYS A 552 18.48 -8.14 -19.93
N MET A 553 19.72 -8.48 -20.35
CA MET A 553 20.06 -9.82 -20.82
C MET A 553 20.35 -10.82 -19.69
N SER A 554 20.57 -10.33 -18.47
CA SER A 554 20.92 -11.20 -17.33
C SER A 554 19.93 -12.34 -17.08
N PRO A 555 18.58 -12.16 -17.09
CA PRO A 555 17.64 -13.25 -16.90
C PRO A 555 17.72 -14.32 -18.01
N PHE A 556 17.92 -13.87 -19.25
CA PHE A 556 18.05 -14.79 -20.40
C PHE A 556 19.32 -15.63 -20.31
N LEU A 557 20.45 -15.04 -19.91
CA LEU A 557 21.71 -15.77 -19.72
C LEU A 557 21.59 -16.83 -18.63
N VAL A 558 20.93 -16.49 -17.51
CA VAL A 558 20.65 -17.44 -16.42
C VAL A 558 19.78 -18.59 -16.92
N THR A 559 18.70 -18.27 -17.64
CA THR A 559 17.78 -19.27 -18.17
C THR A 559 18.48 -20.21 -19.14
N ILE A 560 19.22 -19.69 -20.13
CA ILE A 560 19.94 -20.51 -21.10
C ILE A 560 20.99 -21.40 -20.41
N GLY A 561 21.75 -20.84 -19.47
CA GLY A 561 22.76 -21.58 -18.71
C GLY A 561 22.15 -22.71 -17.87
N SER A 562 21.03 -22.46 -17.21
CA SER A 562 20.31 -23.47 -16.43
C SER A 562 19.70 -24.57 -17.31
N PHE A 563 19.06 -24.21 -18.42
CA PHE A 563 18.45 -25.17 -19.34
C PHE A 563 19.49 -26.08 -20.01
N ARG A 564 20.60 -25.50 -20.49
CA ARG A 564 21.67 -26.28 -21.10
C ARG A 564 22.20 -27.35 -20.15
N TYR A 565 22.43 -27.01 -18.89
CA TYR A 565 22.89 -27.96 -17.88
C TYR A 565 21.87 -29.05 -17.60
N VAL A 566 20.56 -28.70 -17.56
CA VAL A 566 19.49 -29.71 -17.38
C VAL A 566 19.47 -30.69 -18.56
N VAL A 567 19.60 -30.20 -19.79
CA VAL A 567 19.65 -31.05 -20.99
C VAL A 567 20.88 -31.93 -20.96
N ASP A 568 22.07 -31.36 -20.73
CA ASP A 568 23.33 -32.13 -20.67
C ASP A 568 23.32 -33.16 -19.51
N ALA A 569 22.63 -32.88 -18.38
CA ALA A 569 22.48 -33.80 -17.27
C ALA A 569 21.41 -34.90 -17.51
N SER A 570 20.42 -34.66 -18.37
CA SER A 570 19.43 -35.64 -18.77
C SER A 570 19.93 -36.64 -19.83
N ASP A 571 20.98 -36.27 -20.55
CA ASP A 571 21.65 -37.12 -21.56
C ASP A 571 22.77 -38.00 -20.97
N ILE A 572 23.01 -37.95 -19.66
CA ILE A 572 23.92 -38.86 -18.96
C ILE A 572 23.09 -40.09 -18.55
N PRO A 573 23.37 -41.32 -19.08
CA PRO A 573 22.59 -42.54 -18.84
C PRO A 573 22.61 -43.00 -17.37
#